data_07086852503cdcea2970d08c10375695
#
_entry.id   07086852503cdcea2970d08c10375695
#
_cell.length_a   1.000
_cell.length_b   1.000
_cell.length_c   1.000
_cell.angle_alpha   90.00
_cell.angle_beta   90.00
_cell.angle_gamma   90.00
#
_symmetry.space_group_name_H-M   'P 1'
#
loop_
_entity.id
_entity.type
_entity.pdbx_description
1 polymer ?
#
loop_
_entity_poly.entity_id
_entity_poly.type
_entity_poly.pdbx_seq_one_letter_code
_entity_poly.pdbx_strand_id
1 'polypeptide(L)'
;MACTTILVGKKASYDGSTMIARNDDSGSGHFTAKKFTVVHPEDLPKVYRSVLSHVEVPLPEGAMRFTAMPNAVEGKGIWAASGVNAANVGMTATETITSNPRVLGADPLVEYRPAKGGQPEVPGGIGEEDIVYLVLPYIHTAREGVERLGKLLETYGTYEMNGIAFQDVNEIWWLETIGGHHWIARRVPDDVYVVMPNQLGLDSFDLTDALGEQKEYMCSADLAEFIAKNHLDLSQDGALNPRDAFGSHDDSDHVYNTPRAWYMLRTLNPTTWVWDGPDADYTPMSDDLPWCMVPEKKVTPEDVKYVLSSHCLLYTSPSPRDGLLSR
;
A
#
# COMPACT_ATOMS: atom_id res chain seq x y z
N MET A 1 -4.11 1.64 -11.90
CA MET A 1 -3.68 0.22 -11.81
C MET A 1 -4.58 -0.49 -10.83
N ALA A 2 -4.90 -1.76 -11.07
CA ALA A 2 -5.92 -2.50 -10.31
C ALA A 2 -5.28 -3.48 -9.33
N CYS A 3 -4.42 -3.03 -8.44
CA CYS A 3 -3.88 -3.90 -7.40
C CYS A 3 -4.91 -4.13 -6.29
N THR A 4 -4.82 -5.23 -5.59
CA THR A 4 -5.61 -5.55 -4.39
C THR A 4 -4.73 -6.30 -3.42
N THR A 5 -4.64 -5.81 -2.20
CA THR A 5 -3.81 -6.39 -1.14
C THR A 5 -4.69 -6.99 -0.05
N ILE A 6 -4.29 -8.13 0.49
CA ILE A 6 -4.83 -8.73 1.70
C ILE A 6 -3.72 -9.01 2.69
N LEU A 7 -3.96 -8.66 3.96
CA LEU A 7 -3.06 -8.91 5.08
C LEU A 7 -3.81 -9.78 6.09
N VAL A 8 -3.16 -10.79 6.67
CA VAL A 8 -3.79 -11.68 7.66
C VAL A 8 -2.90 -11.82 8.87
N GLY A 9 -3.38 -11.34 10.01
CA GLY A 9 -2.71 -11.43 11.30
C GLY A 9 -2.53 -12.88 11.77
N LYS A 10 -1.50 -13.15 12.56
CA LYS A 10 -1.12 -14.52 12.97
C LYS A 10 -2.20 -15.28 13.74
N LYS A 11 -3.08 -14.59 14.45
CA LYS A 11 -4.22 -15.23 15.14
C LYS A 11 -5.44 -15.38 14.24
N ALA A 12 -5.53 -14.64 13.14
CA ALA A 12 -6.55 -14.79 12.11
C ALA A 12 -6.21 -15.91 11.13
N SER A 13 -4.94 -16.23 10.92
CA SER A 13 -4.49 -17.28 10.03
C SER A 13 -4.70 -18.69 10.62
N TYR A 14 -4.79 -19.70 9.76
CA TYR A 14 -5.11 -21.07 10.16
C TYR A 14 -3.98 -21.77 10.93
N ASP A 15 -2.74 -21.42 10.65
CA ASP A 15 -1.53 -22.06 11.20
C ASP A 15 -0.69 -21.14 12.11
N GLY A 16 -1.17 -19.92 12.36
CA GLY A 16 -0.47 -18.95 13.20
C GLY A 16 0.62 -18.14 12.49
N SER A 17 0.75 -18.28 11.16
CA SER A 17 1.65 -17.44 10.37
C SER A 17 1.04 -16.06 10.08
N THR A 18 1.86 -15.05 9.87
CA THR A 18 1.47 -13.80 9.23
C THR A 18 1.42 -14.01 7.71
N MET A 19 0.46 -13.40 7.01
CA MET A 19 0.39 -13.46 5.55
C MET A 19 0.18 -12.07 4.96
N ILE A 20 0.94 -11.75 3.91
CA ILE A 20 0.69 -10.61 3.04
C ILE A 20 0.64 -11.10 1.59
N ALA A 21 -0.37 -10.68 0.84
CA ALA A 21 -0.52 -11.06 -0.55
C ALA A 21 -1.13 -9.92 -1.36
N ARG A 22 -0.72 -9.79 -2.63
CA ARG A 22 -1.17 -8.74 -3.52
C ARG A 22 -1.30 -9.24 -4.96
N ASN A 23 -2.34 -8.78 -5.67
CA ASN A 23 -2.36 -8.81 -7.12
C ASN A 23 -1.49 -7.67 -7.67
N ASP A 24 -0.76 -7.93 -8.74
CA ASP A 24 -0.03 -6.92 -9.51
C ASP A 24 -0.73 -6.79 -10.88
N ASP A 25 -1.77 -5.97 -10.92
CA ASP A 25 -2.63 -5.83 -12.08
C ASP A 25 -2.31 -4.55 -12.87
N SER A 26 -2.41 -4.62 -14.19
CA SER A 26 -2.23 -3.47 -15.07
C SER A 26 -3.56 -2.91 -15.54
N GLY A 27 -3.88 -1.67 -15.18
CA GLY A 27 -5.07 -0.96 -15.66
C GLY A 27 -5.08 -0.71 -17.17
N SER A 28 -3.93 -0.81 -17.83
CA SER A 28 -3.82 -0.69 -19.30
C SER A 28 -4.16 -1.97 -20.05
N GLY A 29 -4.35 -3.10 -19.35
CA GLY A 29 -4.54 -4.42 -19.95
C GLY A 29 -3.28 -4.98 -20.61
N HIS A 30 -2.12 -4.34 -20.45
CA HIS A 30 -0.85 -4.84 -20.96
C HIS A 30 -0.22 -5.78 -19.92
N PHE A 31 0.15 -6.96 -20.36
CA PHE A 31 0.90 -7.90 -19.54
C PHE A 31 2.36 -7.45 -19.43
N THR A 32 2.83 -7.25 -18.20
CA THR A 32 4.24 -7.00 -17.91
C THR A 32 4.84 -8.26 -17.28
N ALA A 33 5.73 -8.92 -18.01
CA ALA A 33 6.39 -10.12 -17.50
C ALA A 33 7.26 -9.79 -16.29
N LYS A 34 7.09 -10.56 -15.21
CA LYS A 34 7.91 -10.54 -14.01
C LYS A 34 8.81 -11.78 -13.98
N LYS A 35 9.92 -11.71 -13.28
CA LYS A 35 10.78 -12.86 -13.03
C LYS A 35 11.08 -12.99 -11.54
N PHE A 36 11.02 -14.20 -11.00
CA PHE A 36 11.52 -14.47 -9.66
C PHE A 36 13.06 -14.45 -9.69
N THR A 37 13.65 -13.63 -8.82
CA THR A 37 15.10 -13.49 -8.70
C THR A 37 15.54 -13.60 -7.25
N VAL A 38 16.77 -14.06 -7.06
CA VAL A 38 17.51 -13.91 -5.79
C VAL A 38 18.55 -12.82 -6.03
N VAL A 39 18.53 -11.79 -5.21
CA VAL A 39 19.48 -10.67 -5.26
C VAL A 39 20.49 -10.86 -4.13
N HIS A 40 21.76 -10.86 -4.48
CA HIS A 40 22.84 -10.93 -3.49
C HIS A 40 23.37 -9.53 -3.15
N PRO A 41 23.97 -9.32 -1.98
CA PRO A 41 24.51 -8.03 -1.58
C PRO A 41 25.51 -7.45 -2.59
N GLU A 42 26.32 -8.29 -3.21
CA GLU A 42 27.30 -7.92 -4.24
C GLU A 42 26.67 -7.46 -5.57
N ASP A 43 25.40 -7.77 -5.81
CA ASP A 43 24.65 -7.33 -7.00
C ASP A 43 24.10 -5.90 -6.84
N LEU A 44 24.10 -5.36 -5.62
CA LEU A 44 23.58 -4.04 -5.34
C LEU A 44 24.64 -2.95 -5.64
N PRO A 45 24.25 -1.83 -6.27
CA PRO A 45 25.15 -0.72 -6.49
C PRO A 45 25.43 0.01 -5.16
N LYS A 46 26.50 0.80 -5.10
CA LYS A 46 26.73 1.70 -3.95
C LYS A 46 25.75 2.88 -3.90
N VAL A 47 25.28 3.30 -5.05
CA VAL A 47 24.24 4.33 -5.21
C VAL A 47 23.17 3.74 -6.11
N TYR A 48 21.97 3.63 -5.60
CA TYR A 48 20.78 3.26 -6.37
C TYR A 48 20.36 4.45 -7.21
N ARG A 49 20.00 4.22 -8.46
CA ARG A 49 19.40 5.25 -9.33
C ARG A 49 18.11 4.73 -9.95
N SER A 50 17.00 5.44 -9.70
CA SER A 50 15.72 5.17 -10.33
C SER A 50 15.78 5.37 -11.84
N VAL A 51 15.14 4.50 -12.60
CA VAL A 51 15.01 4.65 -14.06
C VAL A 51 13.92 5.68 -14.41
N LEU A 52 12.89 5.80 -13.58
CA LEU A 52 11.76 6.70 -13.83
C LEU A 52 12.00 8.11 -13.29
N SER A 53 12.37 8.21 -12.04
CA SER A 53 12.48 9.50 -11.35
C SER A 53 13.89 10.09 -11.38
N HIS A 54 14.90 9.31 -11.75
CA HIS A 54 16.32 9.64 -11.68
C HIS A 54 16.84 9.99 -10.29
N VAL A 55 16.05 9.73 -9.22
CA VAL A 55 16.55 9.91 -7.86
C VAL A 55 17.75 9.00 -7.60
N GLU A 56 18.75 9.55 -6.92
CA GLU A 56 19.93 8.82 -6.50
C GLU A 56 19.92 8.65 -4.98
N VAL A 57 19.99 7.40 -4.52
CA VAL A 57 19.94 7.05 -3.10
C VAL A 57 21.20 6.25 -2.74
N PRO A 58 22.11 6.80 -1.91
CA PRO A 58 23.24 6.03 -1.39
C PRO A 58 22.74 4.83 -0.59
N LEU A 59 23.20 3.64 -0.95
CA LEU A 59 22.83 2.42 -0.24
C LEU A 59 23.80 2.17 0.92
N PRO A 60 23.30 1.84 2.13
CA PRO A 60 24.17 1.53 3.26
C PRO A 60 24.89 0.19 3.05
N GLU A 61 25.96 -0.02 3.81
CA GLU A 61 26.60 -1.33 3.92
C GLU A 61 25.72 -2.31 4.73
N GLY A 62 26.00 -3.61 4.60
CA GLY A 62 25.31 -4.64 5.37
C GLY A 62 23.99 -5.12 4.74
N ALA A 63 23.81 -4.93 3.44
CA ALA A 63 22.68 -5.51 2.73
C ALA A 63 22.60 -7.04 2.91
N MET A 64 21.40 -7.55 3.08
CA MET A 64 21.12 -8.98 3.11
C MET A 64 20.69 -9.47 1.74
N ARG A 65 20.92 -10.75 1.48
CA ARG A 65 20.29 -11.44 0.35
C ARG A 65 18.79 -11.43 0.48
N PHE A 66 18.10 -11.20 -0.62
CA PHE A 66 16.63 -11.22 -0.68
C PHE A 66 16.11 -11.78 -1.99
N THR A 67 14.85 -12.21 -1.99
CA THR A 67 14.10 -12.54 -3.20
C THR A 67 13.33 -11.33 -3.69
N ALA A 68 13.08 -11.23 -4.99
CA ALA A 68 12.30 -10.17 -5.59
C ALA A 68 11.59 -10.65 -6.87
N MET A 69 10.58 -9.91 -7.29
CA MET A 69 9.80 -10.16 -8.51
C MET A 69 9.90 -8.97 -9.48
N PRO A 70 11.13 -8.62 -9.96
CA PRO A 70 11.31 -7.48 -10.85
C PRO A 70 10.73 -7.72 -12.25
N ASN A 71 10.60 -6.63 -13.01
CA ASN A 71 10.32 -6.71 -14.44
C ASN A 71 11.34 -7.60 -15.16
N ALA A 72 10.84 -8.44 -16.08
CA ALA A 72 11.70 -9.28 -16.92
C ALA A 72 12.32 -8.50 -18.09
N VAL A 73 11.80 -7.30 -18.40
CA VAL A 73 12.27 -6.44 -19.48
C VAL A 73 13.23 -5.39 -18.91
N GLU A 74 14.46 -5.40 -19.40
CA GLU A 74 15.49 -4.44 -18.99
C GLU A 74 15.17 -2.99 -19.43
N GLY A 75 15.69 -2.00 -18.69
CA GLY A 75 15.56 -0.58 -19.01
C GLY A 75 14.17 0.03 -18.77
N LYS A 76 13.27 -0.71 -18.13
CA LYS A 76 11.90 -0.25 -17.78
C LYS A 76 11.69 -0.04 -16.28
N GLY A 77 12.76 0.03 -15.52
CA GLY A 77 12.73 0.07 -14.06
C GLY A 77 12.63 -1.32 -13.44
N ILE A 78 12.97 -1.42 -12.16
CA ILE A 78 13.00 -2.70 -11.44
C ILE A 78 11.59 -3.19 -11.16
N TRP A 79 10.72 -2.37 -10.55
CA TRP A 79 9.34 -2.72 -10.23
C TRP A 79 9.23 -4.07 -9.52
N ALA A 80 10.00 -4.26 -8.46
CA ALA A 80 9.95 -5.48 -7.68
C ALA A 80 8.63 -5.55 -6.90
N ALA A 81 7.75 -6.46 -7.31
CA ALA A 81 6.39 -6.54 -6.77
C ALA A 81 6.33 -7.01 -5.32
N SER A 82 7.29 -7.80 -4.86
CA SER A 82 7.40 -8.30 -3.49
C SER A 82 8.74 -8.98 -3.27
N GLY A 83 9.07 -9.26 -2.04
CA GLY A 83 10.26 -10.05 -1.70
C GLY A 83 10.29 -10.48 -0.24
N VAL A 84 11.25 -11.36 0.05
CA VAL A 84 11.59 -11.81 1.41
C VAL A 84 13.10 -11.80 1.56
N ASN A 85 13.62 -11.25 2.64
CA ASN A 85 15.05 -11.19 2.90
C ASN A 85 15.55 -12.34 3.79
N ALA A 86 16.86 -12.40 4.02
CA ALA A 86 17.49 -13.45 4.81
C ALA A 86 17.14 -13.42 6.31
N ALA A 87 16.60 -12.31 6.83
CA ALA A 87 16.03 -12.22 8.17
C ALA A 87 14.58 -12.71 8.25
N ASN A 88 14.04 -13.27 7.16
CA ASN A 88 12.64 -13.71 7.05
C ASN A 88 11.63 -12.55 7.20
N VAL A 89 12.01 -11.36 6.76
CA VAL A 89 11.11 -10.23 6.63
C VAL A 89 10.60 -10.17 5.21
N GLY A 90 9.29 -10.10 5.04
CA GLY A 90 8.62 -9.93 3.75
C GLY A 90 8.08 -8.51 3.58
N MET A 91 8.02 -8.03 2.33
CA MET A 91 7.28 -6.82 1.98
C MET A 91 6.60 -6.97 0.62
N THR A 92 5.49 -6.27 0.45
CA THR A 92 4.95 -6.02 -0.88
C THR A 92 5.61 -4.75 -1.44
N ALA A 93 5.65 -4.65 -2.76
CA ALA A 93 5.73 -3.35 -3.39
C ALA A 93 4.43 -2.59 -3.10
N THR A 94 3.94 -1.77 -3.96
CA THR A 94 2.94 -0.79 -3.57
C THR A 94 1.54 -1.16 -4.02
N GLU A 95 0.57 -0.82 -3.18
CA GLU A 95 -0.82 -0.62 -3.58
C GLU A 95 -0.95 0.85 -3.95
N THR A 96 -1.13 1.20 -5.22
CA THR A 96 -1.33 2.59 -5.62
C THR A 96 -2.59 3.14 -4.97
N ILE A 97 -2.46 4.23 -4.21
CA ILE A 97 -3.56 4.92 -3.51
C ILE A 97 -3.66 6.37 -4.00
N THR A 98 -4.70 7.09 -3.58
CA THR A 98 -4.92 8.45 -4.05
C THR A 98 -5.22 9.39 -2.90
N SER A 99 -4.41 10.44 -2.72
CA SER A 99 -4.71 11.54 -1.79
C SER A 99 -5.61 12.59 -2.45
N ASN A 100 -6.39 13.26 -1.61
CA ASN A 100 -7.27 14.33 -2.10
C ASN A 100 -6.48 15.60 -2.48
N PRO A 101 -7.10 16.52 -3.27
CA PRO A 101 -6.43 17.73 -3.75
C PRO A 101 -5.95 18.69 -2.63
N ARG A 102 -6.55 18.66 -1.44
CA ARG A 102 -6.12 19.51 -0.31
C ARG A 102 -4.74 19.06 0.19
N VAL A 103 -4.56 17.75 0.32
CA VAL A 103 -3.27 17.17 0.69
C VAL A 103 -2.23 17.46 -0.38
N LEU A 104 -2.53 17.18 -1.67
CA LEU A 104 -1.61 17.41 -2.78
C LEU A 104 -1.27 18.88 -3.00
N GLY A 105 -2.16 19.80 -2.60
CA GLY A 105 -1.87 21.23 -2.59
C GLY A 105 -0.94 21.65 -1.45
N ALA A 106 -0.97 20.93 -0.31
CA ALA A 106 -0.14 21.20 0.86
C ALA A 106 1.23 20.52 0.82
N ASP A 107 1.28 19.29 0.27
CA ASP A 107 2.48 18.48 0.08
C ASP A 107 2.46 17.84 -1.32
N PRO A 108 2.89 18.59 -2.37
CA PRO A 108 2.89 18.10 -3.74
C PRO A 108 3.82 16.91 -3.95
N LEU A 109 3.45 16.03 -4.87
CA LEU A 109 4.31 14.94 -5.31
C LEU A 109 5.63 15.47 -5.89
N VAL A 110 6.71 14.74 -5.66
CA VAL A 110 8.06 15.08 -6.12
C VAL A 110 8.27 14.46 -7.50
N GLU A 111 7.74 15.11 -8.51
CA GLU A 111 7.76 14.63 -9.89
C GLU A 111 9.11 14.88 -10.58
N TYR A 112 9.55 13.93 -11.41
CA TYR A 112 10.70 14.12 -12.30
C TYR A 112 10.43 15.21 -13.34
N ARG A 113 11.36 16.13 -13.51
CA ARG A 113 11.32 17.16 -14.54
C ARG A 113 12.54 17.05 -15.44
N PRO A 114 12.36 16.72 -16.73
CA PRO A 114 13.46 16.60 -17.67
C PRO A 114 14.14 17.93 -17.93
N ALA A 115 15.43 17.89 -18.31
CA ALA A 115 16.16 19.10 -18.74
C ALA A 115 15.44 19.78 -19.90
N LYS A 116 15.20 21.09 -19.78
CA LYS A 116 14.49 21.89 -20.79
C LYS A 116 14.97 23.34 -20.79
N GLY A 117 15.18 23.91 -21.99
CA GLY A 117 15.45 25.35 -22.13
C GLY A 117 16.71 25.83 -21.41
N GLY A 118 17.74 24.97 -21.30
CA GLY A 118 19.00 25.29 -20.60
C GLY A 118 18.96 25.08 -19.08
N GLN A 119 17.83 24.66 -18.53
CA GLN A 119 17.75 24.23 -17.14
C GLN A 119 18.08 22.73 -17.04
N PRO A 120 18.85 22.31 -16.00
CA PRO A 120 19.15 20.91 -15.78
C PRO A 120 17.87 20.13 -15.42
N GLU A 121 17.93 18.81 -15.52
CA GLU A 121 16.88 17.93 -14.98
C GLU A 121 16.75 18.11 -13.47
N VAL A 122 15.53 17.85 -12.96
CA VAL A 122 15.26 17.77 -11.52
C VAL A 122 14.78 16.36 -11.23
N PRO A 123 15.51 15.56 -10.47
CA PRO A 123 15.08 14.23 -10.08
C PRO A 123 13.73 14.28 -9.33
N GLY A 124 12.92 13.25 -9.52
CA GLY A 124 11.72 13.02 -8.73
C GLY A 124 12.02 12.33 -7.41
N GLY A 125 10.97 11.96 -6.66
CA GLY A 125 11.06 11.15 -5.45
C GLY A 125 11.22 9.66 -5.73
N ILE A 126 11.10 8.84 -4.70
CA ILE A 126 11.06 7.38 -4.80
C ILE A 126 9.63 6.91 -5.13
N GLY A 127 9.50 5.75 -5.75
CA GLY A 127 8.19 5.17 -6.04
C GLY A 127 8.20 3.65 -6.05
N GLU A 128 7.13 3.05 -6.55
CA GLU A 128 6.97 1.59 -6.62
C GLU A 128 8.15 0.89 -7.29
N GLU A 129 8.74 1.52 -8.30
CA GLU A 129 9.93 1.00 -8.97
C GLU A 129 11.04 0.69 -7.97
N ASP A 130 11.22 1.53 -6.94
CA ASP A 130 12.42 1.65 -6.14
C ASP A 130 12.33 0.93 -4.78
N ILE A 131 11.15 0.99 -4.15
CA ILE A 131 10.95 0.78 -2.71
C ILE A 131 11.49 -0.55 -2.21
N VAL A 132 11.25 -1.68 -2.90
CA VAL A 132 11.70 -3.00 -2.44
C VAL A 132 13.22 -3.06 -2.33
N TYR A 133 13.94 -2.53 -3.33
CA TYR A 133 15.41 -2.54 -3.35
C TYR A 133 16.02 -1.55 -2.36
N LEU A 134 15.32 -0.46 -2.06
CA LEU A 134 15.78 0.53 -1.10
C LEU A 134 15.56 0.10 0.35
N VAL A 135 14.60 -0.78 0.62
CA VAL A 135 14.16 -1.10 1.97
C VAL A 135 14.51 -2.52 2.38
N LEU A 136 14.03 -3.51 1.63
CA LEU A 136 14.05 -4.92 2.04
C LEU A 136 15.44 -5.50 2.40
N PRO A 137 16.54 -5.17 1.71
CA PRO A 137 17.87 -5.68 2.04
C PRO A 137 18.41 -5.24 3.41
N TYR A 138 17.82 -4.22 4.03
CA TYR A 138 18.39 -3.51 5.17
C TYR A 138 17.55 -3.57 6.45
N ILE A 139 16.53 -4.43 6.50
CA ILE A 139 15.60 -4.51 7.61
C ILE A 139 15.56 -5.92 8.21
N HIS A 140 15.46 -6.01 9.54
CA HIS A 140 15.41 -7.27 10.28
C HIS A 140 14.04 -7.55 10.89
N THR A 141 13.14 -6.56 10.90
CA THR A 141 11.76 -6.67 11.37
C THR A 141 10.81 -5.89 10.46
N ALA A 142 9.53 -6.21 10.53
CA ALA A 142 8.49 -5.47 9.82
C ALA A 142 8.46 -3.99 10.24
N ARG A 143 8.67 -3.72 11.53
CA ARG A 143 8.76 -2.38 12.11
C ARG A 143 9.91 -1.56 11.54
N GLU A 144 11.10 -2.14 11.44
CA GLU A 144 12.25 -1.48 10.79
C GLU A 144 11.96 -1.12 9.34
N GLY A 145 11.09 -1.88 8.67
CA GLY A 145 10.60 -1.57 7.32
C GLY A 145 9.86 -0.24 7.25
N VAL A 146 8.94 -0.01 8.19
CA VAL A 146 8.22 1.26 8.32
C VAL A 146 9.19 2.40 8.62
N GLU A 147 10.06 2.24 9.62
CA GLU A 147 11.02 3.27 10.03
C GLU A 147 11.97 3.67 8.89
N ARG A 148 12.46 2.68 8.14
CA ARG A 148 13.37 2.92 7.03
C ARG A 148 12.67 3.59 5.86
N LEU A 149 11.50 3.10 5.45
CA LEU A 149 10.74 3.70 4.36
C LEU A 149 10.30 5.12 4.72
N GLY A 150 9.82 5.33 5.95
CA GLY A 150 9.43 6.66 6.43
C GLY A 150 10.56 7.69 6.29
N LYS A 151 11.78 7.35 6.72
CA LYS A 151 12.96 8.23 6.56
C LYS A 151 13.31 8.50 5.10
N LEU A 152 13.14 7.52 4.22
CA LEU A 152 13.37 7.70 2.79
C LEU A 152 12.32 8.65 2.19
N LEU A 153 11.05 8.51 2.56
CA LEU A 153 9.97 9.39 2.12
C LEU A 153 10.19 10.83 2.60
N GLU A 154 10.54 11.03 3.86
CA GLU A 154 10.85 12.35 4.42
C GLU A 154 12.06 13.02 3.74
N THR A 155 13.01 12.22 3.27
CA THR A 155 14.27 12.72 2.68
C THR A 155 14.14 13.00 1.18
N TYR A 156 13.55 12.08 0.44
CA TYR A 156 13.51 12.12 -1.03
C TYR A 156 12.14 12.45 -1.59
N GLY A 157 11.11 12.31 -0.79
CA GLY A 157 9.72 12.37 -1.23
C GLY A 157 9.34 11.21 -2.14
N THR A 158 8.10 11.26 -2.63
CA THR A 158 7.58 10.30 -3.60
C THR A 158 6.95 11.00 -4.80
N TYR A 159 7.05 10.40 -5.99
CA TYR A 159 6.36 10.89 -7.19
C TYR A 159 4.97 10.26 -7.37
N GLU A 160 4.61 9.29 -6.52
CA GLU A 160 3.31 8.62 -6.53
C GLU A 160 2.92 8.18 -5.11
N MET A 161 1.63 8.01 -4.86
CA MET A 161 1.14 7.60 -3.55
C MET A 161 0.92 6.11 -3.49
N ASN A 162 1.32 5.50 -2.37
CA ASN A 162 1.37 4.06 -2.24
C ASN A 162 1.03 3.59 -0.83
N GLY A 163 0.42 2.39 -0.75
CA GLY A 163 0.32 1.58 0.46
C GLY A 163 1.30 0.41 0.41
N ILE A 164 2.03 0.17 1.48
CA ILE A 164 3.10 -0.83 1.55
C ILE A 164 2.91 -1.71 2.78
N ALA A 165 2.95 -3.04 2.60
CA ALA A 165 2.93 -3.99 3.70
C ALA A 165 4.33 -4.51 4.02
N PHE A 166 4.63 -4.60 5.30
CA PHE A 166 5.80 -5.29 5.86
C PHE A 166 5.34 -6.39 6.80
N GLN A 167 5.99 -7.55 6.76
CA GLN A 167 5.72 -8.63 7.69
C GLN A 167 6.99 -9.30 8.18
N ASP A 168 6.93 -9.79 9.39
CA ASP A 168 7.84 -10.80 9.93
C ASP A 168 7.02 -11.90 10.65
N VAL A 169 7.68 -12.82 11.34
CA VAL A 169 7.00 -13.91 12.07
C VAL A 169 6.13 -13.43 13.23
N ASN A 170 6.29 -12.19 13.67
CA ASN A 170 5.61 -11.65 14.86
C ASN A 170 4.45 -10.73 14.50
N GLU A 171 4.62 -9.90 13.46
CA GLU A 171 3.68 -8.83 13.17
C GLU A 171 3.65 -8.43 11.69
N ILE A 172 2.61 -7.67 11.34
CA ILE A 172 2.44 -7.00 10.05
C ILE A 172 2.26 -5.51 10.31
N TRP A 173 2.90 -4.68 9.50
CA TRP A 173 2.67 -3.25 9.42
C TRP A 173 2.17 -2.84 8.03
N TRP A 174 1.23 -1.92 8.02
CA TRP A 174 0.74 -1.27 6.81
C TRP A 174 1.09 0.21 6.84
N LEU A 175 1.76 0.71 5.80
CA LEU A 175 2.14 2.11 5.63
C LEU A 175 1.40 2.69 4.44
N GLU A 176 0.84 3.89 4.59
CA GLU A 176 0.24 4.70 3.53
C GLU A 176 1.00 6.02 3.40
N THR A 177 1.36 6.41 2.17
CA THR A 177 1.92 7.73 1.90
C THR A 177 0.82 8.78 1.83
N ILE A 178 1.13 9.99 2.27
CA ILE A 178 0.24 11.15 2.27
C ILE A 178 0.96 12.27 1.54
N GLY A 179 0.49 12.64 0.34
CA GLY A 179 1.18 13.63 -0.47
C GLY A 179 2.61 13.21 -0.84
N GLY A 180 3.51 14.16 -0.94
CA GLY A 180 4.87 13.96 -1.42
C GLY A 180 5.86 13.43 -0.38
N HIS A 181 5.71 13.75 0.91
CA HIS A 181 6.72 13.45 1.94
C HIS A 181 6.14 12.83 3.21
N HIS A 182 4.86 13.07 3.51
CA HIS A 182 4.23 12.58 4.73
C HIS A 182 3.77 11.14 4.58
N TRP A 183 3.65 10.44 5.69
CA TRP A 183 3.22 9.05 5.74
C TRP A 183 2.61 8.72 7.10
N ILE A 184 1.76 7.69 7.12
CA ILE A 184 1.20 7.04 8.30
C ILE A 184 1.40 5.53 8.20
N ALA A 185 1.50 4.86 9.34
CA ALA A 185 1.52 3.41 9.39
C ALA A 185 0.77 2.88 10.61
N ARG A 186 0.15 1.73 10.44
CA ARG A 186 -0.57 1.03 11.50
C ARG A 186 -0.13 -0.43 11.55
N ARG A 187 0.11 -0.92 12.77
CA ARG A 187 0.28 -2.34 13.03
C ARG A 187 -1.06 -3.06 12.79
N VAL A 188 -1.03 -4.15 12.04
CA VAL A 188 -2.21 -5.00 11.86
C VAL A 188 -2.44 -5.82 13.13
N PRO A 189 -3.59 -5.71 13.81
CA PRO A 189 -3.90 -6.55 14.95
C PRO A 189 -3.79 -8.05 14.62
N ASP A 190 -3.35 -8.85 15.58
CA ASP A 190 -3.05 -10.26 15.33
C ASP A 190 -4.24 -11.10 14.88
N ASP A 191 -5.45 -10.74 15.30
CA ASP A 191 -6.70 -11.51 15.14
C ASP A 191 -7.58 -11.06 13.98
N VAL A 192 -7.10 -10.09 13.16
CA VAL A 192 -7.85 -9.55 12.04
C VAL A 192 -7.19 -9.88 10.69
N TYR A 193 -7.97 -9.68 9.64
CA TYR A 193 -7.45 -9.47 8.29
C TYR A 193 -7.77 -8.06 7.80
N VAL A 194 -7.02 -7.58 6.83
CA VAL A 194 -7.13 -6.27 6.19
C VAL A 194 -7.30 -6.47 4.70
N VAL A 195 -8.15 -5.67 4.07
CA VAL A 195 -8.32 -5.63 2.61
C VAL A 195 -8.04 -4.21 2.12
N MET A 196 -7.13 -4.10 1.17
CA MET A 196 -6.75 -2.80 0.60
C MET A 196 -6.93 -2.80 -0.92
N PRO A 197 -7.90 -2.00 -1.42
CA PRO A 197 -7.96 -1.62 -2.83
C PRO A 197 -7.05 -0.41 -3.11
N ASN A 198 -7.15 0.19 -4.29
CA ASN A 198 -6.39 1.39 -4.67
C ASN A 198 -6.91 2.69 -4.03
N GLN A 199 -7.06 2.69 -2.72
CA GLN A 199 -7.64 3.78 -1.93
C GLN A 199 -6.93 3.84 -0.58
N LEU A 200 -6.79 5.04 0.02
CA LEU A 200 -6.42 5.13 1.43
C LEU A 200 -7.43 4.34 2.25
N GLY A 201 -6.93 3.47 3.12
CA GLY A 201 -7.78 2.51 3.82
C GLY A 201 -7.88 2.72 5.31
N LEU A 202 -6.85 3.28 5.95
CA LEU A 202 -6.85 3.50 7.39
C LEU A 202 -8.03 4.38 7.80
N ASP A 203 -8.93 3.81 8.61
CA ASP A 203 -10.18 4.41 9.06
C ASP A 203 -10.09 5.07 10.44
N SER A 204 -9.00 4.83 11.14
CA SER A 204 -8.74 5.41 12.47
C SER A 204 -7.24 5.53 12.71
N PHE A 205 -6.82 6.59 13.43
CA PHE A 205 -5.41 6.84 13.69
C PHE A 205 -5.18 7.54 15.03
N ASP A 206 -4.35 6.95 15.88
CA ASP A 206 -3.96 7.54 17.16
C ASP A 206 -2.64 8.31 17.02
N LEU A 207 -2.75 9.63 16.83
CA LEU A 207 -1.60 10.54 16.77
C LEU A 207 -0.79 10.55 18.06
N THR A 208 -1.40 10.29 19.23
CA THR A 208 -0.71 10.28 20.51
C THR A 208 0.25 9.08 20.57
N ASP A 209 -0.21 7.90 20.17
CA ASP A 209 0.66 6.73 20.08
C ASP A 209 1.73 6.92 18.99
N ALA A 210 1.33 7.41 17.81
CA ALA A 210 2.23 7.56 16.67
C ALA A 210 3.39 8.54 16.91
N LEU A 211 3.15 9.61 17.65
CA LEU A 211 4.17 10.60 18.04
C LEU A 211 4.82 10.31 19.39
N GLY A 212 4.34 9.29 20.10
CA GLY A 212 4.78 8.91 21.46
C GLY A 212 5.46 7.54 21.50
N GLU A 213 4.75 6.54 22.00
CA GLU A 213 5.32 5.20 22.23
C GLU A 213 5.42 4.34 20.97
N GLN A 214 4.67 4.70 19.92
CA GLN A 214 4.67 4.04 18.61
C GLN A 214 4.40 2.52 18.68
N LYS A 215 3.47 2.11 19.53
CA LYS A 215 3.13 0.69 19.71
C LYS A 215 2.35 0.12 18.55
N GLU A 216 1.31 0.84 18.14
CA GLU A 216 0.36 0.41 17.11
C GLU A 216 0.35 1.37 15.90
N TYR A 217 0.85 2.60 16.05
CA TYR A 217 0.85 3.63 15.03
C TYR A 217 2.21 4.29 14.90
N MET A 218 2.58 4.70 13.70
CA MET A 218 3.77 5.48 13.38
C MET A 218 3.45 6.48 12.28
N CYS A 219 4.13 7.61 12.24
CA CYS A 219 3.95 8.62 11.20
C CYS A 219 5.19 9.50 11.03
N SER A 220 5.19 10.34 9.99
CA SER A 220 6.16 11.43 9.84
C SER A 220 6.10 12.37 11.05
N ALA A 221 7.29 12.83 11.48
CA ALA A 221 7.46 13.51 12.77
C ALA A 221 6.65 14.81 12.91
N ASP A 222 6.37 15.49 11.82
CA ASP A 222 5.65 16.76 11.75
C ASP A 222 4.19 16.61 11.31
N LEU A 223 3.65 15.39 11.24
CA LEU A 223 2.29 15.12 10.74
C LEU A 223 1.21 15.92 11.49
N ALA A 224 1.31 16.04 12.81
CA ALA A 224 0.33 16.81 13.59
C ALA A 224 0.32 18.30 13.22
N GLU A 225 1.51 18.88 13.04
CA GLU A 225 1.64 20.27 12.57
C GLU A 225 1.12 20.43 11.14
N PHE A 226 1.46 19.48 10.27
CA PHE A 226 0.98 19.45 8.87
C PHE A 226 -0.55 19.43 8.79
N ILE A 227 -1.19 18.55 9.56
CA ILE A 227 -2.66 18.45 9.65
C ILE A 227 -3.26 19.77 10.15
N ALA A 228 -2.76 20.29 11.26
CA ALA A 228 -3.30 21.51 11.89
C ALA A 228 -3.14 22.75 10.99
N LYS A 229 -1.94 22.94 10.43
CA LYS A 229 -1.61 24.07 9.55
C LYS A 229 -2.44 24.11 8.28
N ASN A 230 -2.75 22.94 7.71
CA ASN A 230 -3.47 22.83 6.45
C ASN A 230 -4.95 22.48 6.62
N HIS A 231 -5.47 22.43 7.86
CA HIS A 231 -6.85 22.12 8.18
C HIS A 231 -7.36 20.81 7.54
N LEU A 232 -6.54 19.76 7.63
CA LEU A 232 -6.82 18.50 6.94
C LEU A 232 -7.76 17.58 7.73
N ASP A 233 -7.76 17.64 9.06
CA ASP A 233 -8.69 16.88 9.89
C ASP A 233 -10.12 17.39 9.70
N LEU A 234 -11.01 16.49 9.33
CA LEU A 234 -12.44 16.75 9.13
C LEU A 234 -13.31 16.22 10.29
N SER A 235 -12.70 15.57 11.28
CA SER A 235 -13.43 15.01 12.41
C SER A 235 -14.10 16.12 13.24
N GLN A 236 -15.28 15.81 13.78
CA GLN A 236 -15.99 16.70 14.69
C GLN A 236 -15.82 16.29 16.16
N ASP A 237 -15.41 15.07 16.40
CA ASP A 237 -15.20 14.46 17.71
C ASP A 237 -13.72 14.39 18.13
N GLY A 238 -12.81 14.79 17.23
CA GLY A 238 -11.37 14.77 17.46
C GLY A 238 -10.70 13.41 17.23
N ALA A 239 -11.45 12.45 16.68
CA ALA A 239 -10.90 11.15 16.28
C ALA A 239 -10.46 11.21 14.80
N LEU A 240 -9.16 11.24 14.54
CA LEU A 240 -8.63 11.32 13.18
C LEU A 240 -8.99 10.08 12.38
N ASN A 241 -9.76 10.26 11.29
CA ASN A 241 -9.97 9.28 10.25
C ASN A 241 -9.09 9.64 9.03
N PRO A 242 -7.99 8.92 8.77
CA PRO A 242 -7.11 9.24 7.65
C PRO A 242 -7.76 9.13 6.28
N ARG A 243 -8.70 8.19 6.10
CA ARG A 243 -9.44 8.03 4.84
C ARG A 243 -10.20 9.31 4.51
N ASP A 244 -10.90 9.90 5.48
CA ASP A 244 -11.65 11.14 5.29
C ASP A 244 -10.74 12.37 5.17
N ALA A 245 -9.68 12.40 5.98
CA ALA A 245 -8.76 13.53 6.01
C ALA A 245 -7.89 13.64 4.76
N PHE A 246 -7.39 12.50 4.27
CA PHE A 246 -6.35 12.45 3.24
C PHE A 246 -6.76 11.75 1.95
N GLY A 247 -7.71 10.80 2.00
CA GLY A 247 -8.11 9.99 0.85
C GLY A 247 -8.89 10.74 -0.22
N SER A 248 -8.96 10.14 -1.40
CA SER A 248 -9.88 10.57 -2.44
C SER A 248 -11.32 10.20 -2.07
N HIS A 249 -12.27 10.97 -2.59
CA HIS A 249 -13.71 10.74 -2.46
C HIS A 249 -14.38 10.91 -3.83
N ASP A 250 -13.78 10.33 -4.86
CA ASP A 250 -14.26 10.39 -6.21
C ASP A 250 -15.27 9.28 -6.52
N ASP A 251 -16.23 9.55 -7.41
CA ASP A 251 -17.19 8.54 -7.89
C ASP A 251 -16.49 7.29 -8.46
N SER A 252 -15.25 7.43 -8.94
CA SER A 252 -14.43 6.32 -9.42
C SER A 252 -14.11 5.30 -8.31
N ASP A 253 -14.02 5.73 -7.05
CA ASP A 253 -13.77 4.84 -5.91
C ASP A 253 -14.95 3.87 -5.70
N HIS A 254 -16.18 4.34 -5.90
CA HIS A 254 -17.40 3.53 -5.79
C HIS A 254 -17.57 2.52 -6.93
N VAL A 255 -16.90 2.75 -8.05
CA VAL A 255 -16.91 1.84 -9.19
C VAL A 255 -15.77 0.83 -9.11
N TYR A 256 -14.63 1.25 -8.54
CA TYR A 256 -13.39 0.52 -8.68
C TYR A 256 -12.82 0.00 -7.37
N ASN A 257 -12.91 0.77 -6.28
CA ASN A 257 -12.25 0.47 -5.02
C ASN A 257 -13.19 -0.19 -4.00
N THR A 258 -14.23 0.49 -3.58
CA THR A 258 -15.15 0.00 -2.54
C THR A 258 -15.84 -1.32 -2.92
N PRO A 259 -16.23 -1.60 -4.19
CA PRO A 259 -16.80 -2.89 -4.55
C PRO A 259 -15.85 -4.07 -4.36
N ARG A 260 -14.55 -3.89 -4.59
CA ARG A 260 -13.54 -4.94 -4.35
C ARG A 260 -13.38 -5.24 -2.87
N ALA A 261 -13.24 -4.19 -2.05
CA ALA A 261 -13.16 -4.32 -0.60
C ALA A 261 -14.42 -5.00 -0.04
N TRP A 262 -15.60 -4.52 -0.41
CA TRP A 262 -16.89 -5.09 -0.01
C TRP A 262 -16.99 -6.57 -0.36
N TYR A 263 -16.62 -6.98 -1.57
CA TYR A 263 -16.67 -8.37 -1.99
C TYR A 263 -15.76 -9.27 -1.14
N MET A 264 -14.56 -8.84 -0.85
CA MET A 264 -13.60 -9.61 -0.04
C MET A 264 -14.06 -9.71 1.43
N LEU A 265 -14.54 -8.60 2.00
CA LEU A 265 -15.09 -8.56 3.36
C LEU A 265 -16.31 -9.49 3.47
N ARG A 266 -17.25 -9.41 2.53
CA ARG A 266 -18.42 -10.30 2.46
C ARG A 266 -18.03 -11.77 2.32
N THR A 267 -16.99 -12.07 1.54
CA THR A 267 -16.56 -13.46 1.33
C THR A 267 -15.95 -14.08 2.58
N LEU A 268 -15.20 -13.32 3.36
CA LEU A 268 -14.54 -13.80 4.57
C LEU A 268 -15.44 -13.69 5.83
N ASN A 269 -16.43 -12.82 5.79
CA ASN A 269 -17.40 -12.58 6.87
C ASN A 269 -18.86 -12.61 6.37
N PRO A 270 -19.34 -13.72 5.81
CA PRO A 270 -20.64 -13.78 5.16
C PRO A 270 -21.84 -13.56 6.09
N THR A 271 -21.68 -13.72 7.41
CA THR A 271 -22.77 -13.65 8.39
C THR A 271 -22.59 -12.58 9.47
N THR A 272 -21.44 -11.93 9.54
CA THR A 272 -21.16 -10.86 10.53
C THR A 272 -22.03 -9.63 10.31
N TRP A 273 -22.31 -9.32 9.04
CA TRP A 273 -23.07 -8.16 8.59
C TRP A 273 -24.18 -8.58 7.62
N VAL A 274 -25.19 -7.74 7.49
CA VAL A 274 -26.19 -7.88 6.41
C VAL A 274 -25.61 -7.26 5.15
N TRP A 275 -25.27 -8.11 4.18
CA TRP A 275 -24.59 -7.69 2.95
C TRP A 275 -25.52 -7.41 1.77
N ASP A 276 -26.77 -7.89 1.83
CA ASP A 276 -27.72 -7.86 0.73
C ASP A 276 -29.08 -7.31 1.17
N GLY A 277 -29.78 -6.68 0.23
CA GLY A 277 -31.15 -6.19 0.45
C GLY A 277 -31.19 -4.74 0.95
N PRO A 278 -32.42 -4.25 1.23
CA PRO A 278 -32.64 -2.85 1.61
C PRO A 278 -32.10 -2.49 3.01
N ASP A 279 -31.87 -3.49 3.84
CA ASP A 279 -31.36 -3.32 5.22
C ASP A 279 -29.88 -3.71 5.32
N ALA A 280 -29.15 -3.68 4.20
CA ALA A 280 -27.72 -4.01 4.19
C ALA A 280 -26.92 -3.00 5.04
N ASP A 281 -26.07 -3.51 5.92
CA ASP A 281 -25.14 -2.70 6.72
C ASP A 281 -24.10 -2.01 5.82
N TYR A 282 -23.63 -2.72 4.79
CA TYR A 282 -22.68 -2.23 3.78
C TYR A 282 -23.11 -2.62 2.38
N THR A 283 -22.86 -1.74 1.45
CA THR A 283 -23.08 -1.92 0.01
C THR A 283 -21.74 -1.84 -0.73
N PRO A 284 -21.68 -2.25 -2.00
CA PRO A 284 -20.48 -2.06 -2.82
C PRO A 284 -20.02 -0.59 -2.97
N MET A 285 -20.89 0.37 -2.64
CA MET A 285 -20.62 1.81 -2.73
C MET A 285 -20.40 2.48 -1.37
N SER A 286 -20.29 1.71 -0.29
CA SER A 286 -20.09 2.27 1.05
C SER A 286 -18.69 2.82 1.22
N ASP A 287 -18.58 4.06 1.71
CA ASP A 287 -17.31 4.74 2.03
C ASP A 287 -16.73 4.30 3.38
N ASP A 288 -17.59 3.82 4.26
CA ASP A 288 -17.31 3.44 5.64
C ASP A 288 -16.99 1.95 5.84
N LEU A 289 -16.62 1.25 4.77
CA LEU A 289 -16.15 -0.13 4.89
C LEU A 289 -14.99 -0.23 5.90
N PRO A 290 -15.04 -1.17 6.86
CA PRO A 290 -14.00 -1.28 7.87
C PRO A 290 -12.65 -1.63 7.25
N TRP A 291 -11.57 -0.99 7.73
CA TRP A 291 -10.20 -1.29 7.30
C TRP A 291 -9.79 -2.73 7.61
N CYS A 292 -10.22 -3.25 8.77
CA CYS A 292 -9.89 -4.61 9.21
C CYS A 292 -11.10 -5.27 9.88
N MET A 293 -11.15 -6.60 9.82
CA MET A 293 -12.18 -7.41 10.47
C MET A 293 -11.59 -8.67 11.10
N VAL A 294 -12.20 -9.13 12.21
CA VAL A 294 -11.97 -10.49 12.71
C VAL A 294 -12.70 -11.45 11.78
N PRO A 295 -12.03 -12.41 11.14
CA PRO A 295 -12.69 -13.34 10.23
C PRO A 295 -13.59 -14.33 10.96
N GLU A 296 -14.69 -14.74 10.35
CA GLU A 296 -15.61 -15.74 10.93
C GLU A 296 -14.98 -17.13 11.08
N LYS A 297 -13.94 -17.41 10.32
CA LYS A 297 -13.13 -18.62 10.39
C LYS A 297 -11.68 -18.30 10.11
N LYS A 298 -10.75 -19.14 10.56
CA LYS A 298 -9.33 -18.99 10.24
C LYS A 298 -9.13 -18.90 8.73
N VAL A 299 -8.34 -17.91 8.31
CA VAL A 299 -8.02 -17.66 6.90
C VAL A 299 -6.89 -18.56 6.47
N THR A 300 -7.07 -19.27 5.36
CA THR A 300 -6.07 -20.15 4.76
C THR A 300 -5.43 -19.49 3.52
N PRO A 301 -4.26 -19.96 3.05
CA PRO A 301 -3.71 -19.53 1.76
C PRO A 301 -4.68 -19.76 0.58
N GLU A 302 -5.54 -20.79 0.66
CA GLU A 302 -6.57 -21.06 -0.34
C GLU A 302 -7.66 -20.00 -0.32
N ASP A 303 -8.08 -19.52 0.85
CA ASP A 303 -9.01 -18.40 0.98
C ASP A 303 -8.40 -17.13 0.37
N VAL A 304 -7.13 -16.83 0.68
CA VAL A 304 -6.39 -15.70 0.12
C VAL A 304 -6.33 -15.78 -1.41
N LYS A 305 -5.97 -16.94 -1.96
CA LYS A 305 -5.95 -17.16 -3.41
C LYS A 305 -7.33 -16.99 -4.03
N TYR A 306 -8.36 -17.52 -3.38
CA TYR A 306 -9.75 -17.43 -3.85
C TYR A 306 -10.21 -15.97 -3.96
N VAL A 307 -10.06 -15.17 -2.91
CA VAL A 307 -10.52 -13.77 -2.91
C VAL A 307 -9.72 -12.90 -3.88
N LEU A 308 -8.41 -13.10 -4.02
CA LEU A 308 -7.56 -12.34 -4.94
C LEU A 308 -7.74 -12.75 -6.41
N SER A 309 -8.16 -14.00 -6.70
CA SER A 309 -8.37 -14.49 -8.07
C SER A 309 -9.84 -14.45 -8.49
N SER A 310 -10.72 -13.88 -7.69
CA SER A 310 -12.14 -13.84 -7.99
C SER A 310 -12.46 -12.97 -9.19
N HIS A 311 -13.18 -13.52 -10.16
CA HIS A 311 -13.70 -12.76 -11.29
C HIS A 311 -14.68 -11.64 -10.88
N CYS A 312 -15.30 -11.73 -9.70
CA CYS A 312 -16.09 -10.63 -9.15
C CYS A 312 -15.29 -9.37 -8.91
N LEU A 313 -13.99 -9.48 -8.58
CA LEU A 313 -13.09 -8.32 -8.48
C LEU A 313 -12.85 -7.66 -9.86
N LEU A 314 -13.00 -8.40 -10.95
CA LEU A 314 -12.91 -7.89 -12.32
C LEU A 314 -14.24 -7.28 -12.79
N TYR A 315 -15.38 -7.81 -12.36
CA TYR A 315 -16.71 -7.37 -12.79
C TYR A 315 -17.27 -6.20 -11.99
N THR A 316 -16.71 -5.89 -10.85
CA THR A 316 -17.04 -4.67 -10.09
C THR A 316 -16.46 -3.41 -10.74
N SER A 317 -15.49 -3.54 -11.64
CA SER A 317 -15.10 -2.48 -12.57
C SER A 317 -15.85 -2.70 -13.88
N PRO A 318 -16.81 -1.84 -14.25
CA PRO A 318 -17.46 -1.94 -15.56
C PRO A 318 -16.40 -1.76 -16.64
N SER A 319 -16.00 -2.88 -17.23
CA SER A 319 -15.19 -2.85 -18.43
C SER A 319 -16.00 -2.15 -19.55
N PRO A 320 -15.42 -1.26 -20.34
CA PRO A 320 -16.09 -0.75 -21.54
C PRO A 320 -16.58 -1.85 -22.50
N ARG A 321 -16.14 -3.10 -22.30
CA ARG A 321 -16.58 -4.29 -23.06
C ARG A 321 -17.85 -4.93 -22.51
N ASP A 322 -18.23 -4.68 -21.24
CA ASP A 322 -19.40 -5.30 -20.63
C ASP A 322 -20.71 -4.77 -21.24
N GLY A 323 -20.71 -3.55 -21.76
CA GLY A 323 -21.84 -2.99 -22.53
C GLY A 323 -22.01 -3.58 -23.94
N LEU A 324 -21.04 -4.34 -24.46
CA LEU A 324 -21.10 -4.95 -25.80
C LEU A 324 -21.53 -6.42 -25.77
N LEU A 325 -21.52 -7.10 -24.63
CA LEU A 325 -21.94 -8.50 -24.49
C LEU A 325 -23.38 -8.67 -24.04
N SER A 326 -24.10 -7.58 -23.76
CA SER A 326 -25.53 -7.58 -23.39
C SER A 326 -26.46 -7.25 -24.53
N ARG A 327 -26.04 -7.44 -25.80
CA ARG A 327 -26.91 -7.31 -26.99
C ARG A 327 -26.92 -8.61 -27.80
#